data_844fc72c09030a5b7f60bfdc33088a89
#
_entry.id   844fc72c09030a5b7f60bfdc33088a89
#
_cell.length_a   1.000
_cell.length_b   1.000
_cell.length_c   1.000
_cell.angle_alpha   90.00
_cell.angle_beta   90.00
_cell.angle_gamma   90.00
#
_symmetry.space_group_name_H-M   'P 1'
#
loop_
_entity.id
_entity.type
_entity.pdbx_description
1 polymer ?
#
loop_
_entity_poly.entity_id
_entity_poly.type
_entity_poly.pdbx_seq_one_letter_code
_entity_poly.pdbx_strand_id
1 'polypeptide(L)'
;MHEIVENLHSADDKLFFSGENLSNDDHNVNNVHIIDFDEAIDPNAEALSHAKQVIDQALINCVDHPGLLGSVEFIAAIKTLSIDQALWFEYRSKIKHMKPSGVPMADIDNMAVTQSVDGDKQDSAAAELIKLVMEQGLLLFDSQADKAFVSVAIKDVDHTLAIASKSFVEWLSFAYYMATKYGNQPGKSASESAIKQASFALSGIAKFDGDAESVYLRVADRNGGHYIFIGDEALQVIEVLPTGWRVTKNVPVKFWRPGSMQSLPLPIKGGDIELLWQFINIPAPDRLLVLAWILESFRGETPKPILALNGTQGSAKSSTQDKLKQLIDNNAVNLRSAPKTVEDVFVSAGCGWLVSYENLSHVSPAMQDAFCTLATGGGFAGRKLFTNTEESVIDVKRPIICNSIPSVLTAQDVTDRAITLELPRIAYREEAEINAAWDKAKPAIFGGLLDLFVLTLAQMPKVTLVSPPRMADFTRLGEAMAQVLGHTSGTFDTLYKSNRSEGISRSLEASPVAVAVRELVDDHHGISLLVFTGTMKLLLETLDKYKQESHAWPKSPRGLGDVLRRQQPALSSLGIHIEISKPGRQGINVVIKKRELGERCEDGLDEKSPERKVYQSASVTSNTVRI
;
A
#
# COMPACT_ATOMS: atom_id res chain seq x y z
N MET A 1 -28.23 -11.15 -42.20
CA MET A 1 -29.61 -10.73 -42.34
C MET A 1 -29.64 -9.28 -41.94
N HIS A 2 -29.40 -8.42 -42.90
CA HIS A 2 -30.44 -7.74 -43.71
C HIS A 2 -31.38 -6.93 -42.85
N GLU A 3 -31.26 -5.75 -43.14
CA GLU A 3 -32.08 -4.58 -43.49
C GLU A 3 -32.09 -3.59 -42.32
N ILE A 4 -31.82 -2.34 -42.46
CA ILE A 4 -32.32 -1.34 -43.39
C ILE A 4 -31.24 -0.28 -43.63
N VAL A 5 -30.98 -0.06 -44.89
CA VAL A 5 -30.37 1.06 -45.60
C VAL A 5 -31.47 2.07 -45.97
N GLU A 6 -31.04 3.32 -46.22
CA GLU A 6 -31.76 4.41 -46.94
C GLU A 6 -32.51 5.42 -46.07
N ASN A 7 -32.15 6.62 -46.15
CA ASN A 7 -32.37 7.76 -47.03
C ASN A 7 -32.06 9.05 -46.29
N LEU A 8 -31.60 10.13 -46.81
CA LEU A 8 -31.68 10.92 -48.02
C LEU A 8 -30.64 12.00 -47.95
N HIS A 9 -29.86 12.16 -48.86
CA HIS A 9 -29.63 13.08 -49.98
C HIS A 9 -30.37 14.43 -49.95
N SER A 10 -29.52 15.45 -50.28
CA SER A 10 -29.70 16.62 -51.12
C SER A 10 -30.26 17.91 -50.47
N ALA A 11 -29.57 18.97 -50.62
CA ALA A 11 -29.63 19.99 -51.68
C ALA A 11 -28.57 21.06 -51.45
N ASP A 12 -27.72 21.20 -52.35
CA ASP A 12 -27.40 22.27 -53.31
C ASP A 12 -28.31 23.49 -53.26
N ASP A 13 -27.68 24.67 -53.35
CA ASP A 13 -27.83 25.75 -54.33
C ASP A 13 -27.15 27.03 -53.79
N LYS A 14 -26.08 27.48 -54.42
CA LYS A 14 -25.94 28.35 -55.60
C LYS A 14 -26.58 29.72 -55.50
N LEU A 15 -25.73 30.67 -55.84
CA LEU A 15 -25.95 31.91 -56.58
C LEU A 15 -26.38 33.12 -55.73
N PHE A 16 -25.90 34.33 -55.97
CA PHE A 16 -25.67 35.04 -57.26
C PHE A 16 -24.82 36.32 -57.04
N PHE A 17 -24.13 36.68 -58.11
CA PHE A 17 -23.51 37.95 -58.43
C PHE A 17 -24.55 39.07 -58.68
N SER A 18 -24.15 40.31 -58.40
CA SER A 18 -24.38 41.52 -59.20
C SER A 18 -23.60 42.67 -58.54
N GLY A 19 -22.75 43.44 -59.11
CA GLY A 19 -22.63 43.95 -60.44
C GLY A 19 -23.44 45.21 -60.65
N GLU A 20 -22.76 46.37 -60.67
CA GLU A 20 -23.06 47.59 -61.45
C GLU A 20 -22.33 48.76 -60.82
N ASN A 21 -21.31 49.33 -61.41
CA ASN A 21 -21.15 50.23 -62.54
C ASN A 21 -21.67 51.63 -62.30
N LEU A 22 -20.81 52.53 -62.81
CA LEU A 22 -21.01 53.93 -63.27
C LEU A 22 -20.64 54.99 -62.26
N SER A 23 -19.97 56.05 -62.58
CA SER A 23 -19.32 56.57 -63.79
C SER A 23 -18.61 57.88 -63.39
N ASN A 24 -17.52 58.15 -64.06
CA ASN A 24 -16.99 59.47 -64.53
C ASN A 24 -17.37 60.76 -63.77
N ASP A 25 -16.44 61.58 -63.41
CA ASP A 25 -15.92 62.64 -64.31
C ASP A 25 -14.88 63.58 -63.64
N ASP A 26 -13.90 63.81 -64.43
CA ASP A 26 -13.17 65.05 -64.71
C ASP A 26 -12.31 65.87 -63.73
N HIS A 27 -11.08 65.97 -64.17
CA HIS A 27 -10.18 67.15 -64.22
C HIS A 27 -9.62 67.73 -62.89
N ASN A 28 -8.35 67.59 -62.62
CA ASN A 28 -7.42 68.64 -62.99
C ASN A 28 -5.94 68.33 -62.70
N VAL A 29 -5.13 68.94 -63.49
CA VAL A 29 -3.72 68.76 -63.78
C VAL A 29 -2.81 69.32 -62.67
N ASN A 30 -1.62 68.72 -62.52
CA ASN A 30 -0.34 69.27 -62.04
C ASN A 30 -0.08 69.34 -60.53
N ASN A 31 0.74 68.38 -60.06
CA ASN A 31 2.13 68.74 -59.65
C ASN A 31 2.90 67.46 -59.36
N VAL A 32 3.88 67.20 -60.19
CA VAL A 32 4.88 66.17 -59.95
C VAL A 32 5.81 66.71 -58.86
N HIS A 33 5.69 66.24 -57.65
CA HIS A 33 6.80 66.22 -56.73
C HIS A 33 7.44 64.85 -56.77
N ILE A 34 8.64 64.82 -57.32
CA ILE A 34 9.60 63.71 -57.18
C ILE A 34 9.91 63.64 -55.70
N ILE A 35 9.38 62.64 -55.04
CA ILE A 35 9.83 62.22 -53.70
C ILE A 35 10.91 61.20 -53.98
N ASP A 36 12.16 61.57 -53.67
CA ASP A 36 13.28 60.66 -53.54
C ASP A 36 12.82 59.53 -52.60
N PHE A 37 12.81 58.31 -53.15
CA PHE A 37 12.75 57.09 -52.33
C PHE A 37 14.13 56.95 -51.68
N ASP A 38 14.29 57.48 -50.47
CA ASP A 38 15.28 57.00 -49.55
C ASP A 38 15.09 55.46 -49.48
N GLU A 39 16.06 54.70 -49.91
CA GLU A 39 16.13 53.25 -49.71
C GLU A 39 15.95 52.97 -48.23
N ALA A 40 14.79 52.48 -47.86
CA ALA A 40 14.57 51.92 -46.51
C ALA A 40 15.56 50.74 -46.36
N ILE A 41 16.67 51.00 -45.68
CA ILE A 41 17.66 49.98 -45.31
C ILE A 41 16.91 48.94 -44.49
N ASP A 42 16.85 47.69 -45.01
CA ASP A 42 16.25 46.57 -44.28
C ASP A 42 17.03 46.36 -42.97
N PRO A 43 16.41 46.56 -41.81
CA PRO A 43 17.10 46.40 -40.52
C PRO A 43 17.73 45.04 -40.32
N ASN A 44 17.24 44.00 -41.01
CA ASN A 44 17.82 42.67 -41.00
C ASN A 44 19.13 42.60 -41.83
N ALA A 45 19.23 43.35 -42.91
CA ALA A 45 20.45 43.37 -43.75
C ALA A 45 21.64 44.02 -43.01
N GLU A 46 21.37 45.06 -42.21
CA GLU A 46 22.39 45.72 -41.40
C GLU A 46 22.85 44.83 -40.24
N ALA A 47 21.92 44.15 -39.54
CA ALA A 47 22.23 43.21 -38.48
C ALA A 47 23.07 42.01 -38.99
N LEU A 48 22.74 41.46 -40.15
CA LEU A 48 23.50 40.38 -40.79
C LEU A 48 24.89 40.84 -41.24
N SER A 49 25.03 42.06 -41.77
CA SER A 49 26.31 42.64 -42.14
C SER A 49 27.21 42.83 -40.92
N HIS A 50 26.69 43.36 -39.84
CA HIS A 50 27.42 43.51 -38.58
C HIS A 50 27.82 42.14 -37.98
N ALA A 51 26.95 41.15 -37.99
CA ALA A 51 27.24 39.80 -37.47
C ALA A 51 28.38 39.14 -38.29
N LYS A 52 28.40 39.31 -39.61
CA LYS A 52 29.50 38.82 -40.48
C LYS A 52 30.83 39.48 -40.10
N GLN A 53 30.85 40.79 -39.87
CA GLN A 53 32.07 41.52 -39.47
C GLN A 53 32.61 41.05 -38.13
N VAL A 54 31.74 40.87 -37.15
CA VAL A 54 32.12 40.39 -35.81
C VAL A 54 32.76 39.00 -35.88
N ILE A 55 32.16 38.08 -36.63
CA ILE A 55 32.71 36.72 -36.77
C ILE A 55 34.04 36.75 -37.54
N ASP A 56 34.14 37.49 -38.63
CA ASP A 56 35.35 37.61 -39.40
C ASP A 56 36.51 38.19 -38.58
N GLN A 57 36.25 39.24 -37.82
CA GLN A 57 37.24 39.84 -36.92
C GLN A 57 37.67 38.90 -35.80
N ALA A 58 36.73 38.15 -35.21
CA ALA A 58 37.05 37.14 -34.22
C ALA A 58 37.89 36.00 -34.78
N LEU A 59 37.60 35.55 -36.00
CA LEU A 59 38.37 34.50 -36.68
C LEU A 59 39.79 34.90 -37.03
N ILE A 60 40.03 36.17 -37.42
CA ILE A 60 41.36 36.68 -37.68
C ILE A 60 42.21 36.67 -36.41
N ASN A 61 41.65 37.02 -35.28
CA ASN A 61 42.38 37.19 -34.04
C ASN A 61 42.33 35.95 -33.10
N CYS A 62 41.58 34.91 -33.44
CA CYS A 62 41.34 33.75 -32.54
C CYS A 62 42.59 32.88 -32.32
N VAL A 63 43.62 32.98 -33.15
CA VAL A 63 44.86 32.23 -32.98
C VAL A 63 45.64 32.77 -31.79
N ASP A 64 45.70 34.10 -31.62
CA ASP A 64 46.40 34.77 -30.52
C ASP A 64 45.49 34.91 -29.28
N HIS A 65 44.19 34.98 -29.47
CA HIS A 65 43.18 35.17 -28.41
C HIS A 65 42.01 34.18 -28.58
N PRO A 66 42.19 32.89 -28.23
CA PRO A 66 41.13 31.86 -28.39
C PRO A 66 39.82 32.17 -27.70
N GLY A 67 39.85 32.95 -26.61
CA GLY A 67 38.66 33.38 -25.83
C GLY A 67 37.68 34.24 -26.64
N LEU A 68 38.10 34.84 -27.76
CA LEU A 68 37.20 35.61 -28.63
C LEU A 68 36.09 34.76 -29.24
N LEU A 69 36.31 33.47 -29.44
CA LEU A 69 35.29 32.53 -29.93
C LEU A 69 34.23 32.18 -28.87
N GLY A 70 34.41 32.62 -27.63
CA GLY A 70 33.43 32.51 -26.54
C GLY A 70 32.90 33.86 -26.05
N SER A 71 33.24 34.97 -26.76
CA SER A 71 32.75 36.31 -26.38
C SER A 71 31.26 36.46 -26.61
N VAL A 72 30.64 37.36 -25.86
CA VAL A 72 29.19 37.63 -25.96
C VAL A 72 28.83 38.11 -27.37
N GLU A 73 29.71 38.96 -27.96
CA GLU A 73 29.53 39.51 -29.31
C GLU A 73 29.63 38.40 -30.37
N PHE A 74 30.58 37.48 -30.25
CA PHE A 74 30.71 36.35 -31.16
C PHE A 74 29.53 35.40 -31.10
N ILE A 75 29.05 35.08 -29.87
CA ILE A 75 27.87 34.24 -29.66
C ILE A 75 26.62 34.90 -30.25
N ALA A 76 26.44 36.21 -30.05
CA ALA A 76 25.31 36.96 -30.59
C ALA A 76 25.37 36.97 -32.15
N ALA A 77 26.55 37.18 -32.74
CA ALA A 77 26.73 37.15 -34.17
C ALA A 77 26.45 35.78 -34.79
N ILE A 78 26.91 34.69 -34.16
CA ILE A 78 26.57 33.32 -34.58
C ILE A 78 25.07 33.09 -34.57
N LYS A 79 24.37 33.49 -33.49
CA LYS A 79 22.92 33.38 -33.39
C LYS A 79 22.19 34.14 -34.49
N THR A 80 22.63 35.33 -34.82
CA THR A 80 22.05 36.13 -35.91
C THR A 80 22.25 35.46 -37.27
N LEU A 81 23.45 34.92 -37.55
CA LEU A 81 23.71 34.21 -38.82
C LEU A 81 23.02 32.85 -38.91
N SER A 82 22.78 32.18 -37.78
CA SER A 82 22.14 30.86 -37.75
C SER A 82 20.66 30.90 -38.13
N ILE A 83 20.04 32.06 -38.18
CA ILE A 83 18.65 32.25 -38.65
C ILE A 83 18.57 31.92 -40.16
N ASP A 84 19.60 32.26 -40.94
CA ASP A 84 19.70 31.87 -42.36
C ASP A 84 20.60 30.61 -42.51
N GLN A 85 19.96 29.50 -42.82
CA GLN A 85 20.66 28.22 -42.95
C GLN A 85 21.78 28.21 -44.00
N ALA A 86 21.63 28.96 -45.09
CA ALA A 86 22.63 29.01 -46.15
C ALA A 86 23.87 29.78 -45.70
N LEU A 87 23.67 30.96 -45.09
CA LEU A 87 24.72 31.78 -44.50
C LEU A 87 25.41 31.06 -43.33
N TRP A 88 24.63 30.36 -42.50
CA TRP A 88 25.19 29.58 -41.39
C TRP A 88 26.10 28.47 -41.92
N PHE A 89 25.69 27.75 -42.96
CA PHE A 89 26.50 26.66 -43.53
C PHE A 89 27.83 27.19 -44.08
N GLU A 90 27.83 28.37 -44.76
CA GLU A 90 29.02 29.03 -45.25
C GLU A 90 29.96 29.42 -44.09
N TYR A 91 29.46 30.14 -43.10
CA TYR A 91 30.24 30.62 -41.96
C TYR A 91 30.70 29.50 -41.06
N ARG A 92 29.92 28.47 -40.88
CA ARG A 92 30.29 27.26 -40.15
C ARG A 92 31.50 26.57 -40.79
N SER A 93 31.53 26.50 -42.11
CA SER A 93 32.71 25.98 -42.85
C SER A 93 33.93 26.87 -42.63
N LYS A 94 33.79 28.19 -42.72
CA LYS A 94 34.86 29.16 -42.47
C LYS A 94 35.42 29.07 -41.05
N ILE A 95 34.54 28.99 -40.04
CA ILE A 95 34.92 28.81 -38.64
C ILE A 95 35.68 27.50 -38.45
N LYS A 96 35.22 26.40 -39.07
CA LYS A 96 35.88 25.08 -38.97
C LYS A 96 37.33 25.12 -39.47
N HIS A 97 37.62 25.90 -40.51
CA HIS A 97 38.95 26.01 -41.09
C HIS A 97 39.88 26.99 -40.36
N MET A 98 39.34 28.02 -39.72
CA MET A 98 40.13 29.10 -39.11
C MET A 98 40.24 28.99 -37.57
N LYS A 99 39.40 28.23 -36.90
CA LYS A 99 39.43 28.09 -35.45
C LYS A 99 40.69 27.36 -34.95
N PRO A 100 41.20 27.67 -33.73
CA PRO A 100 42.28 26.91 -33.10
C PRO A 100 41.94 25.43 -32.92
N SER A 101 42.95 24.55 -32.98
CA SER A 101 42.77 23.09 -32.91
C SER A 101 42.15 22.60 -31.57
N GLY A 102 42.25 23.40 -30.51
CA GLY A 102 41.69 23.09 -29.19
C GLY A 102 40.21 23.42 -29.00
N VAL A 103 39.54 24.06 -29.97
CA VAL A 103 38.11 24.43 -29.84
C VAL A 103 37.25 23.42 -30.60
N PRO A 104 36.39 22.62 -29.93
CA PRO A 104 35.47 21.68 -30.59
C PRO A 104 34.41 22.40 -31.43
N MET A 105 34.11 21.91 -32.63
CA MET A 105 33.00 22.46 -33.44
C MET A 105 31.64 22.27 -32.79
N ALA A 106 31.48 21.21 -31.96
CA ALA A 106 30.25 20.97 -31.22
C ALA A 106 29.90 22.12 -30.28
N ASP A 107 30.90 22.77 -29.66
CA ASP A 107 30.67 23.92 -28.79
C ASP A 107 30.16 25.13 -29.58
N ILE A 108 30.70 25.35 -30.78
CA ILE A 108 30.28 26.42 -31.68
C ILE A 108 28.88 26.12 -32.25
N ASP A 109 28.61 24.88 -32.63
CA ASP A 109 27.30 24.46 -33.10
C ASP A 109 26.23 24.64 -31.97
N ASN A 110 26.57 24.38 -30.72
CA ASN A 110 25.71 24.62 -29.57
C ASN A 110 25.44 26.12 -29.33
N MET A 111 26.39 27.01 -29.64
CA MET A 111 26.21 28.47 -29.59
C MET A 111 25.27 28.98 -30.70
N ALA A 112 25.23 28.29 -31.84
CA ALA A 112 24.36 28.60 -32.97
C ALA A 112 22.90 28.16 -32.75
N VAL A 113 22.64 27.29 -31.77
CA VAL A 113 21.27 26.93 -31.44
C VAL A 113 20.59 28.12 -30.76
N THR A 114 19.91 28.92 -31.59
CA THR A 114 18.95 29.91 -31.10
C THR A 114 17.89 29.13 -30.34
N GLN A 115 17.79 29.34 -29.02
CA GLN A 115 16.51 29.11 -28.36
C GLN A 115 15.53 30.07 -29.04
N SER A 116 14.62 29.54 -29.83
CA SER A 116 13.53 30.30 -30.42
C SER A 116 12.71 30.87 -29.25
N VAL A 117 12.88 32.18 -29.05
CA VAL A 117 11.91 32.95 -28.27
C VAL A 117 10.74 33.13 -29.23
N ASP A 118 9.58 32.57 -28.84
CA ASP A 118 8.31 32.60 -29.56
C ASP A 118 8.23 31.93 -30.94
N GLY A 119 7.87 30.66 -30.91
CA GLY A 119 7.42 29.88 -32.04
C GLY A 119 7.47 28.39 -31.67
N ASP A 120 6.37 27.81 -31.24
CA ASP A 120 6.11 26.36 -31.01
C ASP A 120 7.35 25.59 -30.51
N LYS A 121 7.71 25.77 -29.23
CA LYS A 121 8.42 24.74 -28.50
C LYS A 121 7.50 23.52 -28.51
N GLN A 122 7.76 22.61 -29.42
CA GLN A 122 7.19 21.28 -29.31
C GLN A 122 7.63 20.79 -27.93
N ASP A 123 6.70 20.81 -26.97
CA ASP A 123 6.94 20.37 -25.61
C ASP A 123 7.67 19.02 -25.67
N SER A 124 8.64 18.81 -24.80
CA SER A 124 9.27 17.48 -24.76
C SER A 124 8.18 16.45 -24.53
N ALA A 125 8.33 15.25 -25.10
CA ALA A 125 7.31 14.19 -24.89
C ALA A 125 6.99 13.98 -23.40
N ALA A 126 7.94 14.24 -22.51
CA ALA A 126 7.70 14.22 -21.06
C ALA A 126 6.79 15.37 -20.60
N ALA A 127 6.95 16.58 -21.15
CA ALA A 127 6.08 17.72 -20.83
C ALA A 127 4.67 17.52 -21.37
N GLU A 128 4.51 16.98 -22.59
CA GLU A 128 3.21 16.61 -23.15
C GLU A 128 2.49 15.56 -22.29
N LEU A 129 3.24 14.55 -21.79
CA LEU A 129 2.70 13.53 -20.87
C LEU A 129 2.27 14.11 -19.53
N ILE A 130 3.03 15.02 -18.93
CA ILE A 130 2.68 15.70 -17.68
C ILE A 130 1.40 16.53 -17.89
N LYS A 131 1.36 17.33 -18.95
CA LYS A 131 0.20 18.14 -19.32
C LYS A 131 -1.06 17.29 -19.49
N LEU A 132 -0.95 16.18 -20.19
CA LEU A 132 -2.05 15.23 -20.38
C LEU A 132 -2.62 14.71 -19.05
N VAL A 133 -1.74 14.36 -18.09
CA VAL A 133 -2.17 13.90 -16.77
C VAL A 133 -2.81 15.02 -15.97
N MET A 134 -2.26 16.23 -16.03
CA MET A 134 -2.81 17.40 -15.32
C MET A 134 -4.19 17.83 -15.86
N GLU A 135 -4.46 17.58 -17.15
CA GLU A 135 -5.74 17.89 -17.78
C GLU A 135 -6.82 16.81 -17.52
N GLN A 136 -6.43 15.54 -17.39
CA GLN A 136 -7.35 14.41 -17.31
C GLN A 136 -7.44 13.77 -15.94
N GLY A 137 -6.54 14.07 -15.02
CA GLY A 137 -6.41 13.41 -13.73
C GLY A 137 -6.34 14.36 -12.56
N LEU A 138 -6.72 13.84 -11.39
CA LEU A 138 -6.52 14.48 -10.10
C LEU A 138 -5.34 13.79 -9.40
N LEU A 139 -4.29 14.56 -9.09
CA LEU A 139 -3.13 14.04 -8.38
C LEU A 139 -3.42 13.95 -6.88
N LEU A 140 -3.11 12.80 -6.29
CA LEU A 140 -3.34 12.49 -4.89
C LEU A 140 -2.02 12.06 -4.24
N PHE A 141 -1.82 12.42 -2.99
CA PHE A 141 -0.70 11.94 -2.19
C PHE A 141 -1.17 11.31 -0.89
N ASP A 142 -0.87 10.03 -0.72
CA ASP A 142 -1.09 9.31 0.53
C ASP A 142 0.16 9.45 1.42
N SER A 143 0.07 10.33 2.42
CA SER A 143 1.18 10.62 3.33
C SER A 143 1.53 9.47 4.26
N GLN A 144 0.58 8.58 4.59
CA GLN A 144 0.83 7.40 5.43
C GLN A 144 1.59 6.32 4.67
N ALA A 145 1.27 6.15 3.39
CA ALA A 145 1.95 5.18 2.54
C ALA A 145 3.18 5.75 1.81
N ASP A 146 3.44 7.07 1.91
CA ASP A 146 4.44 7.83 1.11
C ASP A 146 4.33 7.48 -0.38
N LYS A 147 3.10 7.52 -0.92
CA LYS A 147 2.82 7.14 -2.30
C LYS A 147 2.02 8.21 -3.04
N ALA A 148 2.43 8.43 -4.28
CA ALA A 148 1.73 9.30 -5.22
C ALA A 148 0.76 8.50 -6.10
N PHE A 149 -0.44 9.03 -6.27
CA PHE A 149 -1.49 8.45 -7.08
C PHE A 149 -2.08 9.49 -8.04
N VAL A 150 -2.79 8.99 -9.04
CA VAL A 150 -3.65 9.81 -9.90
C VAL A 150 -5.02 9.16 -10.00
N SER A 151 -6.07 9.95 -9.86
CA SER A 151 -7.45 9.53 -10.13
C SER A 151 -7.82 9.99 -11.55
N VAL A 152 -8.16 9.05 -12.41
CA VAL A 152 -8.49 9.29 -13.83
C VAL A 152 -9.74 8.52 -14.24
N ALA A 153 -10.55 9.11 -15.12
CA ALA A 153 -11.68 8.42 -15.71
C ALA A 153 -11.23 7.54 -16.88
N ILE A 154 -11.51 6.24 -16.80
CA ILE A 154 -11.27 5.28 -17.88
C ILE A 154 -12.61 4.62 -18.22
N LYS A 155 -13.13 4.85 -19.43
CA LYS A 155 -14.45 4.37 -19.86
C LYS A 155 -15.57 4.72 -18.86
N ASP A 156 -15.60 5.98 -18.44
CA ASP A 156 -16.57 6.54 -17.48
C ASP A 156 -16.54 5.89 -16.07
N VAL A 157 -15.42 5.27 -15.71
CA VAL A 157 -15.16 4.73 -14.37
C VAL A 157 -13.91 5.39 -13.80
N ASP A 158 -14.01 5.91 -12.57
CA ASP A 158 -12.89 6.56 -11.88
C ASP A 158 -11.89 5.50 -11.35
N HIS A 159 -10.69 5.52 -11.93
CA HIS A 159 -9.58 4.66 -11.51
C HIS A 159 -8.57 5.46 -10.69
N THR A 160 -8.16 4.92 -9.57
CA THR A 160 -7.00 5.44 -8.82
C THR A 160 -5.79 4.57 -9.12
N LEU A 161 -4.79 5.16 -9.79
CA LEU A 161 -3.58 4.48 -10.24
C LEU A 161 -2.37 4.99 -9.43
N ALA A 162 -1.57 4.08 -8.87
CA ALA A 162 -0.30 4.48 -8.27
C ALA A 162 0.70 4.88 -9.38
N ILE A 163 1.29 6.07 -9.29
CA ILE A 163 2.16 6.61 -10.36
C ILE A 163 3.38 5.72 -10.61
N ALA A 164 3.87 5.01 -9.59
CA ALA A 164 4.95 4.03 -9.73
C ALA A 164 4.51 2.65 -10.26
N SER A 165 3.21 2.45 -10.58
CA SER A 165 2.69 1.15 -11.00
C SER A 165 2.79 0.93 -12.51
N LYS A 166 2.87 -0.37 -12.89
CA LYS A 166 2.79 -0.77 -14.30
C LYS A 166 1.47 -0.32 -14.96
N SER A 167 0.36 -0.39 -14.24
CA SER A 167 -0.95 0.03 -14.74
C SER A 167 -1.01 1.51 -15.09
N PHE A 168 -0.33 2.36 -14.32
CA PHE A 168 -0.20 3.79 -14.66
C PHE A 168 0.62 3.99 -15.94
N VAL A 169 1.76 3.30 -16.07
CA VAL A 169 2.61 3.37 -17.27
C VAL A 169 1.85 2.93 -18.52
N GLU A 170 1.10 1.84 -18.44
CA GLU A 170 0.28 1.32 -19.53
C GLU A 170 -0.84 2.30 -19.90
N TRP A 171 -1.55 2.85 -18.88
CA TRP A 171 -2.57 3.87 -19.11
C TRP A 171 -1.98 5.14 -19.74
N LEU A 172 -0.88 5.67 -19.20
CA LEU A 172 -0.24 6.88 -19.70
C LEU A 172 0.24 6.74 -21.15
N SER A 173 0.82 5.59 -21.48
CA SER A 173 1.24 5.27 -22.85
C SER A 173 0.04 5.23 -23.80
N PHE A 174 -1.06 4.61 -23.39
CA PHE A 174 -2.29 4.55 -24.18
C PHE A 174 -2.96 5.93 -24.31
N ALA A 175 -3.06 6.69 -23.23
CA ALA A 175 -3.62 8.03 -23.23
C ALA A 175 -2.85 8.97 -24.17
N TYR A 176 -1.51 8.90 -24.16
CA TYR A 176 -0.66 9.66 -25.06
C TYR A 176 -0.85 9.26 -26.53
N TYR A 177 -0.93 7.94 -26.79
CA TYR A 177 -1.23 7.45 -28.13
C TYR A 177 -2.58 7.97 -28.63
N MET A 178 -3.60 7.95 -27.80
CA MET A 178 -4.95 8.44 -28.16
C MET A 178 -4.99 9.96 -28.35
N ALA A 179 -4.32 10.73 -27.50
CA ALA A 179 -4.25 12.19 -27.57
C ALA A 179 -3.49 12.68 -28.82
N THR A 180 -2.52 11.91 -29.30
CA THR A 180 -1.71 12.25 -30.49
C THR A 180 -2.22 11.63 -31.77
N LYS A 181 -3.30 10.85 -31.72
CA LYS A 181 -3.94 10.25 -32.89
C LYS A 181 -4.74 11.32 -33.66
N TYR A 182 -4.51 11.44 -34.97
CA TYR A 182 -5.23 12.39 -35.81
C TYR A 182 -5.82 11.70 -37.05
N GLY A 183 -7.13 11.69 -37.18
CA GLY A 183 -7.83 11.02 -38.28
C GLY A 183 -7.45 9.54 -38.40
N ASN A 184 -6.99 9.12 -39.58
CA ASN A 184 -6.50 7.76 -39.84
C ASN A 184 -5.00 7.55 -39.52
N GLN A 185 -4.28 8.58 -39.09
CA GLN A 185 -2.87 8.44 -38.69
C GLN A 185 -2.76 7.83 -37.30
N PRO A 186 -1.82 6.89 -37.08
CA PRO A 186 -1.57 6.34 -35.76
C PRO A 186 -1.03 7.40 -34.80
N GLY A 187 -1.38 7.30 -33.53
CA GLY A 187 -0.84 8.15 -32.50
C GLY A 187 0.68 7.92 -32.28
N LYS A 188 1.32 8.85 -31.58
CA LYS A 188 2.73 8.74 -31.23
C LYS A 188 2.93 7.76 -30.07
N SER A 189 4.04 7.05 -30.07
CA SER A 189 4.48 6.22 -28.94
C SER A 189 5.46 7.01 -28.07
N ALA A 190 5.20 7.09 -26.77
CA ALA A 190 6.13 7.71 -25.84
C ALA A 190 7.32 6.77 -25.56
N SER A 191 8.53 7.33 -25.46
CA SER A 191 9.70 6.56 -25.05
C SER A 191 9.65 6.22 -23.57
N GLU A 192 10.30 5.12 -23.17
CA GLU A 192 10.42 4.73 -21.77
C GLU A 192 11.06 5.83 -20.90
N SER A 193 12.05 6.55 -21.46
CA SER A 193 12.69 7.68 -20.79
C SER A 193 11.72 8.83 -20.53
N ALA A 194 10.88 9.19 -21.51
CA ALA A 194 9.88 10.24 -21.35
C ALA A 194 8.84 9.87 -20.28
N ILE A 195 8.37 8.61 -20.29
CA ILE A 195 7.44 8.11 -19.28
C ILE A 195 8.05 8.16 -17.88
N LYS A 196 9.30 7.72 -17.71
CA LYS A 196 10.02 7.78 -16.43
C LYS A 196 10.19 9.21 -15.92
N GLN A 197 10.57 10.14 -16.79
CA GLN A 197 10.70 11.56 -16.45
C GLN A 197 9.35 12.17 -16.05
N ALA A 198 8.28 11.90 -16.79
CA ALA A 198 6.94 12.34 -16.47
C ALA A 198 6.45 11.75 -15.13
N SER A 199 6.63 10.43 -14.90
CA SER A 199 6.26 9.77 -13.64
C SER A 199 6.99 10.35 -12.44
N PHE A 200 8.28 10.66 -12.58
CA PHE A 200 9.07 11.29 -11.52
C PHE A 200 8.55 12.70 -11.19
N ALA A 201 8.33 13.53 -12.21
CA ALA A 201 7.78 14.87 -12.02
C ALA A 201 6.38 14.86 -11.41
N LEU A 202 5.48 13.99 -11.92
CA LEU A 202 4.11 13.84 -11.41
C LEU A 202 4.10 13.35 -9.94
N SER A 203 5.03 12.47 -9.56
CA SER A 203 5.17 12.06 -8.16
C SER A 203 5.58 13.22 -7.26
N GLY A 204 6.46 14.10 -7.74
CA GLY A 204 6.84 15.33 -7.03
C GLY A 204 5.67 16.31 -6.92
N ILE A 205 4.95 16.55 -8.03
CA ILE A 205 3.76 17.42 -8.03
C ILE A 205 2.69 16.88 -7.09
N ALA A 206 2.40 15.57 -7.15
CA ALA A 206 1.43 14.95 -6.25
C ALA A 206 1.81 15.15 -4.78
N LYS A 207 3.09 15.05 -4.43
CA LYS A 207 3.59 15.17 -3.05
C LYS A 207 3.51 16.60 -2.51
N PHE A 208 3.77 17.60 -3.33
CA PHE A 208 3.93 18.99 -2.88
C PHE A 208 2.76 19.89 -3.24
N ASP A 209 1.95 19.53 -4.24
CA ASP A 209 0.84 20.34 -4.75
C ASP A 209 -0.45 19.53 -4.96
N GLY A 210 -0.41 18.20 -4.79
CA GLY A 210 -1.58 17.33 -4.92
C GLY A 210 -2.44 17.29 -3.67
N ASP A 211 -3.66 16.76 -3.81
CA ASP A 211 -4.58 16.59 -2.69
C ASP A 211 -4.07 15.50 -1.73
N ALA A 212 -4.05 15.82 -0.44
CA ALA A 212 -3.75 14.82 0.61
C ALA A 212 -4.96 13.91 0.82
N GLU A 213 -4.89 12.67 0.37
CA GLU A 213 -5.97 11.68 0.46
C GLU A 213 -5.42 10.29 0.75
N SER A 214 -6.06 9.57 1.68
CA SER A 214 -5.72 8.17 1.93
C SER A 214 -6.25 7.27 0.82
N VAL A 215 -5.40 6.38 0.32
CA VAL A 215 -5.75 5.44 -0.75
C VAL A 215 -5.67 4.01 -0.23
N TYR A 216 -6.79 3.33 -0.22
CA TYR A 216 -6.96 2.02 0.39
C TYR A 216 -6.82 0.88 -0.64
N LEU A 217 -6.53 -0.33 -0.14
CA LEU A 217 -6.47 -1.53 -0.99
C LEU A 217 -7.85 -2.21 -1.13
N ARG A 218 -8.37 -2.74 -0.04
CA ARG A 218 -9.59 -3.57 -0.05
C ARG A 218 -10.64 -3.06 0.91
N VAL A 219 -10.24 -2.55 2.07
CA VAL A 219 -11.14 -2.13 3.14
C VAL A 219 -10.76 -0.73 3.60
N ALA A 220 -11.75 0.10 3.81
CA ALA A 220 -11.62 1.45 4.35
C ALA A 220 -12.73 1.73 5.35
N ASP A 221 -12.42 2.53 6.37
CA ASP A 221 -13.40 3.05 7.32
C ASP A 221 -13.45 4.58 7.16
N ARG A 222 -14.66 5.14 7.00
CA ARG A 222 -14.84 6.60 6.95
C ARG A 222 -16.25 6.97 7.41
N ASN A 223 -16.37 8.00 8.24
CA ASN A 223 -17.66 8.57 8.68
C ASN A 223 -18.61 7.52 9.30
N GLY A 224 -18.07 6.54 10.03
CA GLY A 224 -18.85 5.46 10.66
C GLY A 224 -19.34 4.37 9.69
N GLY A 225 -18.95 4.44 8.42
CA GLY A 225 -19.19 3.39 7.43
C GLY A 225 -17.95 2.56 7.17
N HIS A 226 -18.17 1.30 6.79
CA HIS A 226 -17.15 0.38 6.33
C HIS A 226 -17.32 0.16 4.83
N TYR A 227 -16.22 0.28 4.08
CA TYR A 227 -16.21 0.20 2.62
C TYR A 227 -15.33 -0.96 2.19
N ILE A 228 -15.90 -1.92 1.42
CA ILE A 228 -15.20 -3.10 0.94
C ILE A 228 -15.13 -3.03 -0.58
N PHE A 229 -13.93 -2.88 -1.12
CA PHE A 229 -13.70 -2.80 -2.56
C PHE A 229 -13.82 -4.18 -3.20
N ILE A 230 -14.75 -4.37 -4.13
CA ILE A 230 -14.94 -5.65 -4.82
C ILE A 230 -13.74 -5.96 -5.72
N GLY A 231 -13.15 -4.94 -6.37
CA GLY A 231 -12.00 -5.11 -7.26
C GLY A 231 -12.38 -5.71 -8.61
N ASP A 232 -13.64 -5.59 -9.02
CA ASP A 232 -14.14 -5.94 -10.34
C ASP A 232 -13.75 -4.89 -11.39
N GLU A 233 -14.14 -5.08 -12.64
CA GLU A 233 -13.89 -4.12 -13.72
C GLU A 233 -14.71 -2.84 -13.59
N ALA A 234 -15.86 -2.93 -12.93
CA ALA A 234 -16.74 -1.80 -12.67
C ALA A 234 -16.32 -0.97 -11.45
N LEU A 235 -15.26 -1.40 -10.74
CA LEU A 235 -14.73 -0.80 -9.51
C LEU A 235 -15.80 -0.57 -8.44
N GLN A 236 -16.69 -1.55 -8.28
CA GLN A 236 -17.76 -1.50 -7.32
C GLN A 236 -17.23 -1.64 -5.88
N VAL A 237 -17.92 -0.99 -4.96
CA VAL A 237 -17.63 -1.00 -3.53
C VAL A 237 -18.89 -1.40 -2.77
N ILE A 238 -18.73 -2.20 -1.75
CA ILE A 238 -19.80 -2.50 -0.79
C ILE A 238 -19.67 -1.49 0.35
N GLU A 239 -20.69 -0.65 0.51
CA GLU A 239 -20.85 0.22 1.66
C GLU A 239 -21.65 -0.52 2.72
N VAL A 240 -21.11 -0.62 3.93
CA VAL A 240 -21.75 -1.28 5.08
C VAL A 240 -21.93 -0.28 6.21
N LEU A 241 -23.18 -0.11 6.64
CA LEU A 241 -23.61 0.74 7.75
C LEU A 241 -24.38 -0.13 8.76
N PRO A 242 -24.56 0.31 10.02
CA PRO A 242 -25.42 -0.41 10.96
C PRO A 242 -26.87 -0.54 10.51
N THR A 243 -27.29 0.22 9.51
CA THR A 243 -28.66 0.22 8.95
C THR A 243 -28.82 -0.68 7.72
N GLY A 244 -27.74 -1.19 7.16
CA GLY A 244 -27.76 -2.05 5.97
C GLY A 244 -26.49 -1.93 5.13
N TRP A 245 -26.42 -2.72 4.07
CA TRP A 245 -25.34 -2.64 3.09
C TRP A 245 -25.89 -2.50 1.66
N ARG A 246 -25.07 -1.92 0.79
CA ARG A 246 -25.35 -1.79 -0.64
C ARG A 246 -24.08 -1.85 -1.49
N VAL A 247 -24.21 -2.27 -2.73
CA VAL A 247 -23.16 -2.16 -3.74
C VAL A 247 -23.31 -0.82 -4.47
N THR A 248 -22.25 -0.05 -4.54
CA THR A 248 -22.24 1.30 -5.13
C THR A 248 -20.88 1.61 -5.75
N LYS A 249 -20.82 2.64 -6.61
CA LYS A 249 -19.55 3.21 -7.11
C LYS A 249 -19.19 4.52 -6.40
N ASN A 250 -20.22 5.20 -5.86
CA ASN A 250 -20.05 6.51 -5.23
C ASN A 250 -19.77 6.32 -3.74
N VAL A 251 -18.50 6.41 -3.36
CA VAL A 251 -18.02 6.30 -1.99
C VAL A 251 -17.05 7.44 -1.66
N PRO A 252 -16.98 7.87 -0.39
CA PRO A 252 -16.12 8.98 0.03
C PRO A 252 -14.65 8.53 0.27
N VAL A 253 -14.20 7.46 -0.35
CA VAL A 253 -12.87 6.87 -0.19
C VAL A 253 -12.31 6.46 -1.54
N LYS A 254 -10.99 6.47 -1.68
CA LYS A 254 -10.30 6.05 -2.88
C LYS A 254 -9.67 4.67 -2.70
N PHE A 255 -9.82 3.82 -3.71
CA PHE A 255 -9.24 2.47 -3.71
C PHE A 255 -8.27 2.31 -4.87
N TRP A 256 -7.11 1.75 -4.57
CA TRP A 256 -6.14 1.32 -5.56
C TRP A 256 -6.24 -0.19 -5.79
N ARG A 257 -6.28 -0.59 -7.05
CA ARG A 257 -6.30 -2.00 -7.47
C ARG A 257 -4.93 -2.45 -7.95
N PRO A 258 -4.12 -3.15 -7.11
CA PRO A 258 -2.89 -3.80 -7.58
C PRO A 258 -3.19 -4.86 -8.65
N GLY A 259 -2.23 -5.08 -9.56
CA GLY A 259 -2.43 -6.05 -10.65
C GLY A 259 -2.67 -7.51 -10.21
N SER A 260 -2.27 -7.87 -9.00
CA SER A 260 -2.53 -9.19 -8.42
C SER A 260 -3.90 -9.34 -7.77
N MET A 261 -4.63 -8.24 -7.53
CA MET A 261 -5.94 -8.27 -6.89
C MET A 261 -6.98 -8.91 -7.82
N GLN A 262 -7.72 -9.86 -7.29
CA GLN A 262 -8.85 -10.50 -7.94
C GLN A 262 -10.17 -10.01 -7.33
N SER A 263 -11.25 -10.13 -8.08
CA SER A 263 -12.57 -9.71 -7.62
C SER A 263 -13.08 -10.57 -6.47
N LEU A 264 -13.74 -9.92 -5.51
CA LEU A 264 -14.61 -10.60 -4.56
C LEU A 264 -15.90 -11.06 -5.25
N PRO A 265 -16.62 -12.05 -4.72
CA PRO A 265 -17.94 -12.41 -5.23
C PRO A 265 -18.91 -11.24 -5.08
N LEU A 266 -19.82 -11.07 -6.03
CA LEU A 266 -20.94 -10.14 -5.86
C LEU A 266 -21.91 -10.72 -4.82
N PRO A 267 -22.17 -10.01 -3.69
CA PRO A 267 -22.97 -10.55 -2.61
C PRO A 267 -24.46 -10.60 -2.94
N ILE A 268 -25.14 -11.62 -2.46
CA ILE A 268 -26.60 -11.79 -2.56
C ILE A 268 -27.23 -11.46 -1.21
N LYS A 269 -28.16 -10.51 -1.16
CA LYS A 269 -28.92 -10.17 0.09
C LYS A 269 -29.72 -11.35 0.60
N GLY A 270 -29.79 -11.51 1.92
CA GLY A 270 -30.45 -12.65 2.53
C GLY A 270 -29.74 -13.97 2.27
N GLY A 271 -28.43 -13.92 2.10
CA GLY A 271 -27.60 -15.09 1.88
C GLY A 271 -27.49 -15.99 3.12
N ASP A 272 -26.89 -17.16 2.96
CA ASP A 272 -26.80 -18.17 4.02
C ASP A 272 -25.35 -18.43 4.43
N ILE A 273 -25.01 -18.01 5.63
CA ILE A 273 -23.66 -18.23 6.22
C ILE A 273 -23.40 -19.69 6.58
N GLU A 274 -24.44 -20.50 6.83
CA GLU A 274 -24.28 -21.90 7.21
C GLU A 274 -23.68 -22.74 6.06
N LEU A 275 -23.86 -22.29 4.82
CA LEU A 275 -23.21 -22.91 3.65
C LEU A 275 -21.69 -22.88 3.74
N LEU A 276 -21.10 -21.93 4.46
CA LEU A 276 -19.64 -21.81 4.62
C LEU A 276 -19.02 -23.09 5.20
N TRP A 277 -19.71 -23.73 6.15
CA TRP A 277 -19.21 -24.91 6.86
C TRP A 277 -19.17 -26.18 6.00
N GLN A 278 -19.74 -26.16 4.81
CA GLN A 278 -19.62 -27.25 3.83
C GLN A 278 -18.27 -27.22 3.09
N PHE A 279 -17.60 -26.08 3.09
CA PHE A 279 -16.40 -25.81 2.29
C PHE A 279 -15.13 -25.60 3.12
N ILE A 280 -15.25 -25.25 4.40
CA ILE A 280 -14.13 -25.05 5.31
C ILE A 280 -14.19 -26.02 6.48
N ASN A 281 -13.02 -26.55 6.86
CA ASN A 281 -12.92 -27.55 7.94
C ASN A 281 -12.67 -26.86 9.27
N ILE A 282 -13.71 -26.26 9.86
CA ILE A 282 -13.65 -25.61 11.17
C ILE A 282 -14.55 -26.38 12.14
N PRO A 283 -13.99 -26.87 13.30
CA PRO A 283 -14.80 -27.50 14.34
C PRO A 283 -15.95 -26.62 14.80
N ALA A 284 -17.10 -27.22 15.04
CA ALA A 284 -18.31 -26.46 15.44
C ALA A 284 -18.09 -25.50 16.64
N PRO A 285 -17.33 -25.87 17.69
CA PRO A 285 -17.06 -24.96 18.82
C PRO A 285 -16.28 -23.69 18.41
N ASP A 286 -15.46 -23.77 17.36
CA ASP A 286 -14.58 -22.67 16.93
C ASP A 286 -15.21 -21.75 15.87
N ARG A 287 -16.41 -22.08 15.38
CA ARG A 287 -17.07 -21.36 14.29
C ARG A 287 -17.30 -19.88 14.61
N LEU A 288 -17.68 -19.58 15.87
CA LEU A 288 -17.86 -18.19 16.32
C LEU A 288 -16.56 -17.38 16.23
N LEU A 289 -15.40 -17.98 16.56
CA LEU A 289 -14.10 -17.31 16.44
C LEU A 289 -13.78 -16.97 14.99
N VAL A 290 -14.05 -17.89 14.06
CA VAL A 290 -13.80 -17.68 12.63
C VAL A 290 -14.74 -16.65 12.04
N LEU A 291 -16.04 -16.68 12.38
CA LEU A 291 -17.00 -15.65 11.94
C LEU A 291 -16.58 -14.26 12.43
N ALA A 292 -16.28 -14.13 13.71
CA ALA A 292 -15.81 -12.85 14.26
C ALA A 292 -14.52 -12.37 13.56
N TRP A 293 -13.59 -13.27 13.28
CA TRP A 293 -12.36 -12.95 12.56
C TRP A 293 -12.61 -12.48 11.12
N ILE A 294 -13.58 -13.09 10.41
CA ILE A 294 -14.00 -12.64 9.08
C ILE A 294 -14.58 -11.23 9.16
N LEU A 295 -15.52 -10.99 10.09
CA LEU A 295 -16.14 -9.67 10.25
C LEU A 295 -15.12 -8.60 10.66
N GLU A 296 -14.17 -8.92 11.55
CA GLU A 296 -13.08 -8.01 11.92
C GLU A 296 -12.17 -7.70 10.74
N SER A 297 -12.03 -8.63 9.80
CA SER A 297 -11.25 -8.40 8.57
C SER A 297 -11.91 -7.39 7.61
N PHE A 298 -13.19 -7.06 7.81
CA PHE A 298 -13.91 -6.01 7.06
C PHE A 298 -13.87 -4.63 7.73
N ARG A 299 -13.13 -4.47 8.83
CA ARG A 299 -12.91 -3.20 9.52
C ARG A 299 -11.50 -2.68 9.21
N GLY A 300 -11.35 -1.40 8.91
CA GLY A 300 -10.07 -0.80 8.51
C GLY A 300 -9.16 -0.49 9.69
N GLU A 301 -9.71 0.15 10.72
CA GLU A 301 -8.95 0.87 11.74
C GLU A 301 -8.58 0.06 12.99
N THR A 302 -9.25 -1.06 13.22
CA THR A 302 -9.08 -1.85 14.46
C THR A 302 -7.92 -2.84 14.36
N PRO A 303 -7.26 -3.20 15.49
CA PRO A 303 -6.33 -4.33 15.55
C PRO A 303 -6.99 -5.64 15.18
N LYS A 304 -6.28 -6.52 14.48
CA LYS A 304 -6.81 -7.79 13.94
C LYS A 304 -6.07 -8.98 14.54
N PRO A 305 -6.79 -9.96 15.12
CA PRO A 305 -6.12 -11.19 15.56
C PRO A 305 -5.56 -11.97 14.37
N ILE A 306 -4.44 -12.64 14.60
CA ILE A 306 -3.83 -13.56 13.64
C ILE A 306 -4.63 -14.87 13.68
N LEU A 307 -5.07 -15.39 12.54
CA LEU A 307 -5.72 -16.71 12.46
C LEU A 307 -4.68 -17.77 12.08
N ALA A 308 -4.37 -18.67 13.01
CA ALA A 308 -3.45 -19.79 12.81
C ALA A 308 -4.24 -21.11 12.71
N LEU A 309 -4.12 -21.77 11.55
CA LEU A 309 -4.76 -23.05 11.27
C LEU A 309 -3.72 -24.16 11.40
N ASN A 310 -3.78 -24.91 12.49
CA ASN A 310 -2.92 -26.06 12.73
C ASN A 310 -3.63 -27.37 12.37
N GLY A 311 -2.86 -28.44 12.25
CA GLY A 311 -3.40 -29.78 12.05
C GLY A 311 -2.52 -30.66 11.21
N THR A 312 -2.78 -31.95 11.23
CA THR A 312 -2.01 -32.95 10.49
C THR A 312 -2.24 -32.84 8.97
N GLN A 313 -1.44 -33.58 8.20
CA GLN A 313 -1.69 -33.72 6.77
C GLN A 313 -3.08 -34.33 6.51
N GLY A 314 -3.83 -33.81 5.54
CA GLY A 314 -5.20 -34.24 5.24
C GLY A 314 -6.28 -33.57 6.09
N SER A 315 -5.99 -32.48 6.81
CA SER A 315 -6.97 -31.67 7.53
C SER A 315 -7.52 -30.47 6.76
N ALA A 316 -7.29 -30.38 5.45
CA ALA A 316 -7.76 -29.34 4.55
C ALA A 316 -7.41 -27.89 4.98
N LYS A 317 -6.27 -27.68 5.65
CA LYS A 317 -5.82 -26.35 6.09
C LYS A 317 -5.70 -25.36 4.94
N SER A 318 -4.96 -25.73 3.89
CA SER A 318 -4.74 -24.85 2.74
C SER A 318 -6.04 -24.55 1.99
N SER A 319 -6.91 -25.54 1.82
CA SER A 319 -8.24 -25.34 1.21
C SER A 319 -9.12 -24.40 2.05
N THR A 320 -9.15 -24.57 3.38
CA THR A 320 -9.86 -23.68 4.30
C THR A 320 -9.31 -22.25 4.22
N GLN A 321 -8.01 -22.10 4.25
CA GLN A 321 -7.32 -20.81 4.14
C GLN A 321 -7.61 -20.12 2.81
N ASP A 322 -7.56 -20.84 1.70
CA ASP A 322 -7.85 -20.32 0.36
C ASP A 322 -9.29 -19.81 0.26
N LYS A 323 -10.28 -20.58 0.75
CA LYS A 323 -11.70 -20.17 0.75
C LYS A 323 -11.92 -18.90 1.57
N LEU A 324 -11.32 -18.79 2.76
CA LEU A 324 -11.38 -17.59 3.58
C LEU A 324 -10.71 -16.39 2.89
N LYS A 325 -9.57 -16.62 2.24
CA LYS A 325 -8.89 -15.57 1.47
C LYS A 325 -9.73 -15.09 0.31
N GLN A 326 -10.43 -15.96 -0.41
CA GLN A 326 -11.33 -15.61 -1.51
C GLN A 326 -12.53 -14.74 -1.07
N LEU A 327 -13.01 -14.89 0.17
CA LEU A 327 -14.12 -14.07 0.71
C LEU A 327 -13.66 -12.70 1.21
N ILE A 328 -12.42 -12.60 1.70
CA ILE A 328 -11.93 -11.37 2.37
C ILE A 328 -11.07 -10.53 1.42
N ASP A 329 -10.15 -11.17 0.69
CA ASP A 329 -9.17 -10.49 -0.18
C ASP A 329 -8.64 -11.44 -1.25
N ASN A 330 -9.48 -11.76 -2.24
CA ASN A 330 -9.11 -12.63 -3.35
C ASN A 330 -7.94 -12.06 -4.16
N ASN A 331 -6.96 -12.92 -4.47
CA ASN A 331 -5.73 -12.54 -5.13
C ASN A 331 -5.29 -13.61 -6.14
N ALA A 332 -4.46 -13.27 -7.11
CA ALA A 332 -3.88 -14.22 -8.06
C ALA A 332 -3.06 -15.32 -7.37
N VAL A 333 -2.49 -15.01 -6.19
CA VAL A 333 -1.79 -15.96 -5.31
C VAL A 333 -2.38 -15.84 -3.91
N ASN A 334 -3.37 -16.67 -3.60
CA ASN A 334 -4.04 -16.66 -2.29
C ASN A 334 -3.19 -17.29 -1.18
N LEU A 335 -2.39 -18.30 -1.50
CA LEU A 335 -1.52 -19.01 -0.58
C LEU A 335 -0.07 -18.70 -0.94
N ARG A 336 0.65 -18.05 -0.05
CA ARG A 336 2.05 -17.69 -0.25
C ARG A 336 2.94 -18.57 0.61
N SER A 337 4.10 -18.93 0.08
CA SER A 337 5.14 -19.62 0.87
C SER A 337 5.60 -18.74 2.05
N ALA A 338 6.27 -19.38 3.01
CA ALA A 338 6.88 -18.69 4.15
C ALA A 338 7.75 -17.50 3.71
N PRO A 339 7.60 -16.32 4.34
CA PRO A 339 8.43 -15.17 4.03
C PRO A 339 9.87 -15.44 4.48
N LYS A 340 10.84 -14.96 3.71
CA LYS A 340 12.26 -15.16 4.01
C LYS A 340 12.81 -14.07 4.93
N THR A 341 12.32 -12.85 4.75
CA THR A 341 12.74 -11.66 5.51
C THR A 341 11.53 -10.94 6.11
N VAL A 342 11.78 -10.06 7.06
CA VAL A 342 10.75 -9.19 7.63
C VAL A 342 10.19 -8.24 6.56
N GLU A 343 11.03 -7.76 5.65
CA GLU A 343 10.64 -6.94 4.51
C GLU A 343 9.61 -7.63 3.63
N ASP A 344 9.75 -8.94 3.37
CA ASP A 344 8.79 -9.71 2.57
C ASP A 344 7.37 -9.67 3.16
N VAL A 345 7.26 -9.61 4.51
CA VAL A 345 5.98 -9.48 5.21
C VAL A 345 5.32 -8.14 4.89
N PHE A 346 6.09 -7.04 5.01
CA PHE A 346 5.55 -5.70 4.77
C PHE A 346 5.32 -5.40 3.29
N VAL A 347 6.15 -5.93 2.39
CA VAL A 347 5.89 -5.89 0.94
C VAL A 347 4.59 -6.61 0.60
N SER A 348 4.35 -7.78 1.19
CA SER A 348 3.09 -8.51 1.01
C SER A 348 1.89 -7.73 1.52
N ALA A 349 2.02 -7.06 2.67
CA ALA A 349 1.00 -6.21 3.27
C ALA A 349 0.73 -4.92 2.48
N GLY A 350 1.74 -4.41 1.76
CA GLY A 350 1.61 -3.25 0.87
C GLY A 350 0.89 -3.54 -0.44
N CYS A 351 0.76 -4.81 -0.83
CA CYS A 351 0.12 -5.25 -2.08
C CYS A 351 -1.18 -6.04 -1.87
N GLY A 352 -1.51 -6.43 -0.63
CA GLY A 352 -2.72 -7.18 -0.28
C GLY A 352 -3.28 -6.75 1.06
N TRP A 353 -4.59 -6.88 1.22
CA TRP A 353 -5.28 -6.58 2.47
C TRP A 353 -5.07 -7.69 3.50
N LEU A 354 -5.35 -8.94 3.14
CA LEU A 354 -5.16 -10.12 3.99
C LEU A 354 -3.82 -10.78 3.65
N VAL A 355 -2.89 -10.81 4.60
CA VAL A 355 -1.62 -11.51 4.48
C VAL A 355 -1.84 -13.00 4.77
N SER A 356 -1.44 -13.86 3.84
CA SER A 356 -1.75 -15.29 3.87
C SER A 356 -0.50 -16.13 3.58
N TYR A 357 -0.05 -16.92 4.55
CA TYR A 357 1.11 -17.80 4.43
C TYR A 357 0.74 -19.27 4.68
N GLU A 358 1.22 -20.16 3.84
CA GLU A 358 0.95 -21.57 3.99
C GLU A 358 2.20 -22.39 4.35
N ASN A 359 1.96 -23.55 4.95
CA ASN A 359 2.99 -24.56 5.27
C ASN A 359 4.18 -24.00 6.06
N LEU A 360 3.89 -23.15 7.06
CA LEU A 360 4.92 -22.62 7.92
C LEU A 360 5.51 -23.77 8.76
N SER A 361 6.81 -24.00 8.65
CA SER A 361 7.54 -24.99 9.47
C SER A 361 8.24 -24.34 10.66
N HIS A 362 8.58 -23.07 10.53
CA HIS A 362 9.26 -22.27 11.55
C HIS A 362 9.03 -20.78 11.27
N VAL A 363 8.85 -20.00 12.33
CA VAL A 363 8.76 -18.53 12.29
C VAL A 363 9.78 -17.98 13.29
N SER A 364 10.78 -17.24 12.79
CA SER A 364 11.81 -16.65 13.63
C SER A 364 11.22 -15.62 14.61
N PRO A 365 11.88 -15.31 15.72
CA PRO A 365 11.41 -14.27 16.65
C PRO A 365 11.14 -12.93 15.98
N ALA A 366 12.05 -12.44 15.14
CA ALA A 366 11.87 -11.19 14.41
C ALA A 366 10.65 -11.21 13.48
N MET A 367 10.35 -12.37 12.89
CA MET A 367 9.16 -12.56 12.06
C MET A 367 7.87 -12.57 12.90
N GLN A 368 7.90 -13.17 14.09
CA GLN A 368 6.77 -13.13 15.02
C GLN A 368 6.49 -11.71 15.50
N ASP A 369 7.54 -10.92 15.78
CA ASP A 369 7.43 -9.50 16.11
C ASP A 369 6.81 -8.70 14.94
N ALA A 370 7.21 -8.99 13.70
CA ALA A 370 6.64 -8.38 12.50
C ALA A 370 5.15 -8.71 12.34
N PHE A 371 4.73 -9.95 12.62
CA PHE A 371 3.33 -10.33 12.63
C PHE A 371 2.53 -9.58 13.70
N CYS A 372 3.09 -9.41 14.90
CA CYS A 372 2.47 -8.59 15.95
C CYS A 372 2.28 -7.15 15.52
N THR A 373 3.31 -6.55 14.95
CA THR A 373 3.29 -5.17 14.43
C THR A 373 2.21 -5.02 13.36
N LEU A 374 2.16 -5.93 12.41
CA LEU A 374 1.19 -5.90 11.31
C LEU A 374 -0.26 -6.10 11.80
N ALA A 375 -0.47 -6.95 12.81
CA ALA A 375 -1.79 -7.25 13.37
C ALA A 375 -2.38 -6.09 14.18
N THR A 376 -1.56 -5.30 14.86
CA THR A 376 -2.01 -4.23 15.77
C THR A 376 -1.79 -2.82 15.22
N GLY A 377 -1.09 -2.68 14.13
CA GLY A 377 -0.61 -1.41 13.59
C GLY A 377 0.75 -1.03 14.20
N GLY A 378 1.58 -0.50 13.37
CA GLY A 378 2.92 -0.02 13.72
C GLY A 378 3.77 0.11 12.47
N GLY A 379 4.69 1.07 12.48
CA GLY A 379 5.59 1.32 11.37
C GLY A 379 6.71 0.29 11.30
N PHE A 380 6.96 -0.22 10.12
CA PHE A 380 8.22 -0.86 9.77
C PHE A 380 9.07 0.16 9.02
N ALA A 381 10.20 0.52 9.60
CA ALA A 381 11.20 1.37 8.97
C ALA A 381 12.27 0.47 8.35
N GLY A 382 12.27 0.36 7.02
CA GLY A 382 13.29 -0.36 6.25
C GLY A 382 14.07 0.60 5.36
N ARG A 383 15.32 0.25 5.03
CA ARG A 383 16.10 1.03 4.06
C ARG A 383 15.44 0.93 2.68
N LYS A 384 15.19 2.08 2.07
CA LYS A 384 14.77 2.14 0.67
C LYS A 384 15.91 1.64 -0.21
N LEU A 385 15.64 0.63 -1.06
CA LEU A 385 16.63 0.14 -2.03
C LEU A 385 17.14 1.31 -2.88
N PHE A 386 18.47 1.46 -2.96
CA PHE A 386 19.18 2.50 -3.72
C PHE A 386 19.25 3.92 -3.11
N THR A 387 18.83 4.13 -1.85
CA THR A 387 19.10 5.39 -1.13
C THR A 387 19.80 5.11 0.18
N ASN A 388 20.91 5.81 0.45
CA ASN A 388 21.72 5.59 1.67
C ASN A 388 21.17 6.28 2.92
N THR A 389 20.16 7.14 2.79
CA THR A 389 19.69 8.05 3.85
C THR A 389 18.18 8.08 4.06
N GLU A 390 17.38 7.41 3.21
CA GLU A 390 15.93 7.43 3.34
C GLU A 390 15.40 6.12 3.90
N GLU A 391 14.58 6.22 4.95
CA GLU A 391 13.77 5.12 5.47
C GLU A 391 12.41 5.10 4.76
N SER A 392 12.00 3.92 4.32
CA SER A 392 10.61 3.68 3.92
C SER A 392 9.83 3.26 5.16
N VAL A 393 8.94 4.11 5.63
CA VAL A 393 8.03 3.78 6.73
C VAL A 393 6.75 3.21 6.13
N ILE A 394 6.44 1.97 6.48
CA ILE A 394 5.18 1.31 6.13
C ILE A 394 4.39 1.15 7.42
N ASP A 395 3.41 2.01 7.65
CA ASP A 395 2.47 1.89 8.78
C ASP A 395 1.15 1.32 8.28
N VAL A 396 0.95 0.04 8.52
CA VAL A 396 -0.25 -0.66 8.05
C VAL A 396 -0.74 -1.68 9.08
N LYS A 397 -2.07 -1.81 9.17
CA LYS A 397 -2.75 -2.89 9.89
C LYS A 397 -3.33 -3.86 8.87
N ARG A 398 -3.04 -5.15 9.03
CA ARG A 398 -3.54 -6.17 8.12
C ARG A 398 -3.97 -7.41 8.88
N PRO A 399 -5.10 -8.04 8.53
CA PRO A 399 -5.38 -9.37 8.99
C PRO A 399 -4.33 -10.35 8.46
N ILE A 400 -4.00 -11.35 9.28
CA ILE A 400 -3.02 -12.37 8.93
C ILE A 400 -3.70 -13.72 9.11
N ILE A 401 -3.51 -14.60 8.12
CA ILE A 401 -3.86 -16.02 8.23
C ILE A 401 -2.65 -16.86 7.86
N CYS A 402 -2.40 -17.90 8.63
CA CYS A 402 -1.33 -18.84 8.33
C CYS A 402 -1.74 -20.27 8.67
N ASN A 403 -1.07 -21.23 8.03
CA ASN A 403 -1.24 -22.63 8.37
C ASN A 403 0.10 -23.34 8.61
N SER A 404 0.06 -24.34 9.48
CA SER A 404 1.22 -25.15 9.85
C SER A 404 0.80 -26.55 10.31
N ILE A 405 1.77 -27.47 10.43
CA ILE A 405 1.51 -28.77 11.08
C ILE A 405 1.62 -28.60 12.60
N PRO A 406 2.80 -28.24 13.17
CA PRO A 406 2.86 -27.86 14.58
C PRO A 406 2.52 -26.38 14.77
N SER A 407 2.21 -25.97 16.00
CA SER A 407 2.11 -24.56 16.32
C SER A 407 3.46 -23.86 16.12
N VAL A 408 3.51 -22.88 15.23
CA VAL A 408 4.73 -22.11 14.91
C VAL A 408 4.74 -20.72 15.56
N LEU A 409 3.60 -20.27 16.09
CA LEU A 409 3.46 -19.03 16.84
C LEU A 409 3.75 -19.33 18.30
N THR A 410 4.99 -19.14 18.74
CA THR A 410 5.47 -19.55 20.06
C THR A 410 5.84 -18.39 20.98
N ALA A 411 6.04 -17.19 20.42
CA ALA A 411 6.26 -16.01 21.24
C ALA A 411 4.95 -15.59 21.91
N GLN A 412 5.01 -15.29 23.21
CA GLN A 412 3.82 -14.95 23.96
C GLN A 412 3.07 -13.76 23.38
N ASP A 413 3.79 -12.74 22.94
CA ASP A 413 3.18 -11.53 22.39
C ASP A 413 2.34 -11.81 21.13
N VAL A 414 2.78 -12.76 20.29
CA VAL A 414 2.03 -13.19 19.12
C VAL A 414 0.88 -14.13 19.49
N THR A 415 1.09 -15.01 20.47
CA THR A 415 0.06 -15.94 20.95
C THR A 415 -1.10 -15.19 21.60
N ASP A 416 -0.82 -14.10 22.32
CA ASP A 416 -1.84 -13.22 22.89
C ASP A 416 -2.69 -12.49 21.84
N ARG A 417 -2.24 -12.43 20.60
CA ARG A 417 -2.93 -11.81 19.46
C ARG A 417 -3.41 -12.82 18.42
N ALA A 418 -3.29 -14.10 18.70
CA ALA A 418 -3.65 -15.15 17.77
C ALA A 418 -4.94 -15.89 18.21
N ILE A 419 -5.68 -16.33 17.21
CA ILE A 419 -6.70 -17.38 17.31
C ILE A 419 -6.05 -18.63 16.72
N THR A 420 -5.82 -19.63 17.52
CA THR A 420 -5.17 -20.87 17.09
C THR A 420 -6.19 -22.00 17.04
N LEU A 421 -6.42 -22.55 15.86
CA LEU A 421 -7.40 -23.60 15.62
C LEU A 421 -6.70 -24.90 15.21
N GLU A 422 -7.17 -26.00 15.76
CA GLU A 422 -6.71 -27.34 15.41
C GLU A 422 -7.74 -28.00 14.49
N LEU A 423 -7.38 -28.16 13.21
CA LEU A 423 -8.28 -28.72 12.21
C LEU A 423 -8.20 -30.26 12.23
N PRO A 424 -9.32 -30.96 12.43
CA PRO A 424 -9.36 -32.41 12.42
C PRO A 424 -9.10 -32.95 11.01
N ARG A 425 -8.60 -34.18 10.93
CA ARG A 425 -8.45 -34.86 9.64
C ARG A 425 -9.83 -35.17 9.05
N ILE A 426 -9.97 -34.95 7.74
CA ILE A 426 -11.21 -35.22 7.01
C ILE A 426 -11.01 -36.26 5.91
N ALA A 427 -12.11 -36.83 5.44
CA ALA A 427 -12.08 -37.70 4.26
C ALA A 427 -11.75 -36.86 3.01
N TYR A 428 -11.02 -37.46 2.09
CA TYR A 428 -10.70 -36.83 0.81
C TYR A 428 -11.98 -36.63 -0.02
N ARG A 429 -12.08 -35.46 -0.65
CA ARG A 429 -13.12 -35.12 -1.62
C ARG A 429 -12.46 -34.60 -2.88
N GLU A 430 -13.08 -34.79 -4.03
CA GLU A 430 -12.55 -34.31 -5.30
C GLU A 430 -12.53 -32.77 -5.32
N GLU A 431 -11.37 -32.20 -5.61
CA GLU A 431 -11.14 -30.74 -5.53
C GLU A 431 -11.95 -29.99 -6.57
N ALA A 432 -12.07 -30.51 -7.78
CA ALA A 432 -12.84 -29.89 -8.87
C ALA A 432 -14.32 -29.75 -8.50
N GLU A 433 -14.91 -30.80 -7.88
CA GLU A 433 -16.30 -30.78 -7.43
C GLU A 433 -16.54 -29.74 -6.33
N ILE A 434 -15.63 -29.72 -5.32
CA ILE A 434 -15.68 -28.75 -4.23
C ILE A 434 -15.57 -27.32 -4.76
N ASN A 435 -14.66 -27.06 -5.70
CA ASN A 435 -14.46 -25.73 -6.25
C ASN A 435 -15.65 -25.26 -7.08
N ALA A 436 -16.24 -26.15 -7.90
CA ALA A 436 -17.45 -25.83 -8.67
C ALA A 436 -18.66 -25.52 -7.75
N ALA A 437 -18.84 -26.27 -6.66
CA ALA A 437 -19.87 -26.00 -5.67
C ALA A 437 -19.60 -24.71 -4.88
N TRP A 438 -18.35 -24.45 -4.53
CA TRP A 438 -17.91 -23.22 -3.88
C TRP A 438 -18.22 -21.99 -4.73
N ASP A 439 -17.88 -22.01 -6.03
CA ASP A 439 -18.10 -20.89 -6.92
C ASP A 439 -19.58 -20.50 -7.02
N LYS A 440 -20.49 -21.48 -6.88
CA LYS A 440 -21.94 -21.24 -6.83
C LYS A 440 -22.41 -20.70 -5.48
N ALA A 441 -21.82 -21.16 -4.38
CA ALA A 441 -22.25 -20.84 -3.01
C ALA A 441 -21.66 -19.51 -2.50
N LYS A 442 -20.43 -19.16 -2.89
CA LYS A 442 -19.71 -18.00 -2.34
C LYS A 442 -20.45 -16.66 -2.42
N PRO A 443 -21.29 -16.32 -3.45
CA PRO A 443 -22.07 -15.09 -3.43
C PRO A 443 -23.14 -15.04 -2.31
N ALA A 444 -23.80 -16.16 -2.03
CA ALA A 444 -24.78 -16.27 -0.94
C ALA A 444 -24.09 -16.25 0.43
N ILE A 445 -22.98 -16.96 0.58
CA ILE A 445 -22.16 -16.93 1.81
C ILE A 445 -21.70 -15.50 2.09
N PHE A 446 -21.17 -14.81 1.10
CA PHE A 446 -20.66 -13.45 1.27
C PHE A 446 -21.78 -12.46 1.62
N GLY A 447 -22.96 -12.58 0.98
CA GLY A 447 -24.13 -11.79 1.34
C GLY A 447 -24.58 -12.02 2.78
N GLY A 448 -24.66 -13.28 3.22
CA GLY A 448 -24.98 -13.63 4.60
C GLY A 448 -23.98 -13.10 5.63
N LEU A 449 -22.68 -13.10 5.30
CA LEU A 449 -21.64 -12.47 6.14
C LEU A 449 -21.84 -10.95 6.25
N LEU A 450 -22.22 -10.27 5.17
CA LEU A 450 -22.52 -8.83 5.20
C LEU A 450 -23.79 -8.53 5.98
N ASP A 451 -24.83 -9.35 5.86
CA ASP A 451 -26.06 -9.22 6.65
C ASP A 451 -25.75 -9.40 8.15
N LEU A 452 -24.94 -10.41 8.51
CA LEU A 452 -24.47 -10.61 9.88
C LEU A 452 -23.62 -9.43 10.36
N PHE A 453 -22.76 -8.87 9.51
CA PHE A 453 -21.92 -7.73 9.85
C PHE A 453 -22.77 -6.48 10.18
N VAL A 454 -23.78 -6.17 9.37
CA VAL A 454 -24.74 -5.08 9.65
C VAL A 454 -25.40 -5.25 11.03
N LEU A 455 -25.95 -6.42 11.30
CA LEU A 455 -26.60 -6.70 12.57
C LEU A 455 -25.63 -6.61 13.76
N THR A 456 -24.40 -7.09 13.56
CA THR A 456 -23.32 -7.01 14.55
C THR A 456 -22.96 -5.55 14.85
N LEU A 457 -22.78 -4.71 13.82
CA LEU A 457 -22.48 -3.29 13.98
C LEU A 457 -23.62 -2.55 14.75
N ALA A 458 -24.86 -2.88 14.47
CA ALA A 458 -26.02 -2.32 15.17
C ALA A 458 -26.09 -2.77 16.66
N GLN A 459 -25.57 -3.95 16.98
CA GLN A 459 -25.54 -4.50 18.33
C GLN A 459 -24.35 -4.01 19.16
N MET A 460 -23.18 -3.73 18.53
CA MET A 460 -21.93 -3.35 19.20
C MET A 460 -22.07 -2.25 20.28
N PRO A 461 -22.85 -1.14 20.07
CA PRO A 461 -22.99 -0.10 21.08
C PRO A 461 -23.64 -0.57 22.37
N LYS A 462 -24.36 -1.70 22.36
CA LYS A 462 -25.06 -2.28 23.52
C LYS A 462 -24.18 -3.23 24.33
N VAL A 463 -23.00 -3.61 23.79
CA VAL A 463 -22.11 -4.57 24.43
C VAL A 463 -21.17 -3.87 25.40
N THR A 464 -21.15 -4.34 26.65
CA THR A 464 -20.21 -3.91 27.69
C THR A 464 -19.33 -5.10 28.07
N LEU A 465 -18.02 -4.95 27.99
CA LEU A 465 -17.05 -5.96 28.43
C LEU A 465 -16.70 -5.69 29.91
N VAL A 466 -16.82 -6.67 30.75
CA VAL A 466 -16.51 -6.55 32.21
C VAL A 466 -15.00 -6.51 32.44
N SER A 467 -14.23 -7.34 31.70
CA SER A 467 -12.78 -7.42 31.80
C SER A 467 -12.21 -7.56 30.36
N PRO A 468 -11.98 -6.41 29.66
CA PRO A 468 -11.58 -6.46 28.28
C PRO A 468 -10.18 -7.08 28.14
N PRO A 469 -10.00 -8.06 27.24
CA PRO A 469 -8.69 -8.61 26.93
C PRO A 469 -7.88 -7.62 26.07
N ARG A 470 -6.64 -7.99 25.74
CA ARG A 470 -5.74 -7.16 24.92
C ARG A 470 -6.35 -6.73 23.56
N MET A 471 -7.17 -7.60 22.94
CA MET A 471 -7.90 -7.32 21.70
C MET A 471 -9.37 -6.97 22.01
N ALA A 472 -9.58 -5.89 22.77
CA ALA A 472 -10.89 -5.50 23.26
C ALA A 472 -11.92 -5.21 22.15
N ASP A 473 -11.48 -4.57 21.06
CA ASP A 473 -12.35 -4.23 19.92
C ASP A 473 -12.86 -5.48 19.22
N PHE A 474 -11.97 -6.46 19.00
CA PHE A 474 -12.33 -7.77 18.47
C PHE A 474 -13.29 -8.52 19.39
N THR A 475 -13.01 -8.52 20.69
CA THR A 475 -13.91 -9.19 21.67
C THR A 475 -15.28 -8.55 21.70
N ARG A 476 -15.37 -7.23 21.63
CA ARG A 476 -16.65 -6.51 21.56
C ARG A 476 -17.44 -6.84 20.30
N LEU A 477 -16.77 -6.89 19.14
CA LEU A 477 -17.39 -7.30 17.88
C LEU A 477 -17.88 -8.74 17.96
N GLY A 478 -17.06 -9.68 18.45
CA GLY A 478 -17.40 -11.09 18.56
C GLY A 478 -18.55 -11.33 19.54
N GLU A 479 -18.59 -10.60 20.65
CA GLU A 479 -19.67 -10.66 21.63
C GLU A 479 -20.99 -10.12 21.06
N ALA A 480 -20.93 -9.00 20.31
CA ALA A 480 -22.10 -8.47 19.61
C ALA A 480 -22.64 -9.46 18.58
N MET A 481 -21.73 -10.06 17.80
CA MET A 481 -22.07 -11.07 16.80
C MET A 481 -22.70 -12.32 17.46
N ALA A 482 -22.11 -12.83 18.55
CA ALA A 482 -22.63 -13.98 19.26
C ALA A 482 -24.05 -13.72 19.78
N GLN A 483 -24.33 -12.53 20.32
CA GLN A 483 -25.66 -12.13 20.75
C GLN A 483 -26.66 -12.05 19.60
N VAL A 484 -26.25 -11.54 18.43
CA VAL A 484 -27.09 -11.53 17.21
C VAL A 484 -27.44 -12.96 16.78
N LEU A 485 -26.50 -13.90 16.92
CA LEU A 485 -26.71 -15.33 16.63
C LEU A 485 -27.50 -16.08 17.73
N GLY A 486 -27.96 -15.39 18.78
CA GLY A 486 -28.78 -15.96 19.83
C GLY A 486 -28.02 -16.57 21.01
N HIS A 487 -26.71 -16.36 21.10
CA HIS A 487 -25.91 -16.80 22.25
C HIS A 487 -26.07 -15.85 23.45
N THR A 488 -25.85 -16.36 24.62
CA THR A 488 -25.88 -15.57 25.87
C THR A 488 -24.67 -14.65 25.97
N SER A 489 -24.84 -13.52 26.67
CA SER A 489 -23.74 -12.58 26.93
C SER A 489 -22.60 -13.28 27.67
N GLY A 490 -21.35 -12.98 27.26
CA GLY A 490 -20.12 -13.59 27.77
C GLY A 490 -19.71 -14.89 27.09
N THR A 491 -20.53 -15.42 26.16
CA THR A 491 -20.19 -16.66 25.42
C THR A 491 -18.94 -16.50 24.58
N PHE A 492 -18.86 -15.43 23.78
CA PHE A 492 -17.70 -15.20 22.93
C PHE A 492 -16.44 -14.87 23.74
N ASP A 493 -16.55 -14.03 24.76
CA ASP A 493 -15.42 -13.66 25.63
C ASP A 493 -14.82 -14.91 26.31
N THR A 494 -15.68 -15.81 26.83
CA THR A 494 -15.26 -17.08 27.43
C THR A 494 -14.54 -17.97 26.39
N LEU A 495 -15.11 -18.14 25.21
CA LEU A 495 -14.55 -18.94 24.15
C LEU A 495 -13.18 -18.39 23.68
N TYR A 496 -13.09 -17.07 23.51
CA TYR A 496 -11.85 -16.42 23.07
C TYR A 496 -10.75 -16.53 24.14
N LYS A 497 -11.09 -16.35 25.43
CA LYS A 497 -10.16 -16.54 26.54
C LYS A 497 -9.67 -17.99 26.63
N SER A 498 -10.56 -18.99 26.45
CA SER A 498 -10.19 -20.40 26.40
C SER A 498 -9.22 -20.70 25.25
N ASN A 499 -9.53 -20.23 24.04
CA ASN A 499 -8.65 -20.42 22.88
C ASN A 499 -7.26 -19.82 23.10
N ARG A 500 -7.19 -18.62 23.70
CA ARG A 500 -5.90 -18.01 24.07
C ARG A 500 -5.12 -18.83 25.10
N SER A 501 -5.78 -19.30 26.14
CA SER A 501 -5.16 -20.13 27.18
C SER A 501 -4.61 -21.43 26.60
N GLU A 502 -5.36 -22.08 25.73
CA GLU A 502 -4.90 -23.27 24.99
C GLU A 502 -3.72 -22.96 24.07
N GLY A 503 -3.75 -21.81 23.37
CA GLY A 503 -2.64 -21.35 22.54
C GLY A 503 -1.36 -21.16 23.35
N ILE A 504 -1.46 -20.56 24.53
CA ILE A 504 -0.33 -20.39 25.46
C ILE A 504 0.19 -21.75 25.92
N SER A 505 -0.70 -22.68 26.31
CA SER A 505 -0.31 -24.05 26.72
C SER A 505 0.45 -24.77 25.62
N ARG A 506 -0.06 -24.73 24.39
CA ARG A 506 0.60 -25.34 23.21
C ARG A 506 1.97 -24.71 22.92
N SER A 507 2.10 -23.38 23.08
CA SER A 507 3.38 -22.70 22.89
C SER A 507 4.42 -23.14 23.92
N LEU A 508 4.00 -23.41 25.15
CA LEU A 508 4.86 -23.96 26.20
C LEU A 508 5.27 -25.41 25.91
N GLU A 509 4.32 -26.23 25.43
CA GLU A 509 4.61 -27.63 25.02
C GLU A 509 5.60 -27.70 23.86
N ALA A 510 5.58 -26.73 22.96
CA ALA A 510 6.54 -26.63 21.86
C ALA A 510 7.95 -26.18 22.30
N SER A 511 8.11 -25.75 23.56
CA SER A 511 9.38 -25.30 24.12
C SER A 511 10.02 -26.37 25.02
N PRO A 512 11.14 -26.99 24.64
CA PRO A 512 11.82 -27.98 25.48
C PRO A 512 12.21 -27.44 26.86
N VAL A 513 12.54 -26.15 26.96
CA VAL A 513 12.89 -25.51 28.23
C VAL A 513 11.64 -25.36 29.12
N ALA A 514 10.50 -24.95 28.57
CA ALA A 514 9.27 -24.79 29.36
C ALA A 514 8.75 -26.13 29.84
N VAL A 515 8.82 -27.17 29.01
CA VAL A 515 8.49 -28.56 29.39
C VAL A 515 9.39 -29.00 30.54
N ALA A 516 10.72 -28.83 30.41
CA ALA A 516 11.67 -29.20 31.46
C ALA A 516 11.43 -28.42 32.79
N VAL A 517 11.06 -27.14 32.72
CA VAL A 517 10.70 -26.36 33.91
C VAL A 517 9.41 -26.87 34.55
N ARG A 518 8.40 -27.26 33.76
CA ARG A 518 7.18 -27.89 34.28
C ARG A 518 7.48 -29.20 34.97
N GLU A 519 8.24 -30.08 34.32
CA GLU A 519 8.65 -31.38 34.89
C GLU A 519 9.45 -31.19 36.18
N LEU A 520 10.35 -30.20 36.25
CA LEU A 520 11.05 -29.83 37.49
C LEU A 520 10.07 -29.40 38.60
N VAL A 521 9.02 -28.62 38.27
CA VAL A 521 7.99 -28.20 39.23
C VAL A 521 7.09 -29.34 39.66
N ASP A 522 6.74 -30.24 38.73
CA ASP A 522 5.89 -31.39 38.99
C ASP A 522 6.63 -32.46 39.81
N ASP A 523 7.92 -32.68 39.59
CA ASP A 523 8.79 -33.55 40.39
C ASP A 523 9.05 -33.01 41.82
N HIS A 524 8.73 -31.73 42.07
CA HIS A 524 8.92 -31.14 43.39
C HIS A 524 7.75 -31.48 44.31
N HIS A 525 7.89 -32.56 45.09
CA HIS A 525 6.89 -33.06 46.02
C HIS A 525 6.89 -32.37 47.39
N GLY A 526 7.65 -31.28 47.58
CA GLY A 526 7.75 -30.53 48.83
C GLY A 526 6.56 -29.64 49.09
N ILE A 527 6.24 -29.44 50.39
CA ILE A 527 5.21 -28.47 50.83
C ILE A 527 5.65 -27.01 50.54
N SER A 528 6.95 -26.81 50.27
CA SER A 528 7.51 -25.49 49.95
C SER A 528 7.10 -25.03 48.58
N LEU A 529 6.61 -23.78 48.51
CA LEU A 529 6.34 -23.12 47.20
C LEU A 529 7.63 -22.82 46.41
N LEU A 530 8.77 -22.87 47.07
CA LEU A 530 10.10 -22.67 46.43
C LEU A 530 10.56 -23.99 45.82
N VAL A 531 10.64 -24.04 44.51
CA VAL A 531 11.07 -25.21 43.70
C VAL A 531 12.56 -25.20 43.40
N PHE A 532 13.09 -24.04 43.07
CA PHE A 532 14.51 -23.88 42.73
C PHE A 532 15.04 -22.51 43.13
N THR A 533 16.29 -22.46 43.64
CA THR A 533 17.07 -21.24 43.80
C THR A 533 18.54 -21.50 43.48
N GLY A 534 19.11 -20.68 42.64
CA GLY A 534 20.51 -20.87 42.24
C GLY A 534 20.91 -19.99 41.05
N THR A 535 22.11 -20.21 40.54
CA THR A 535 22.57 -19.51 39.34
C THR A 535 21.95 -20.07 38.08
N MET A 536 21.88 -19.27 36.99
CA MET A 536 21.40 -19.70 35.68
C MET A 536 22.19 -20.91 35.14
N LYS A 537 23.50 -21.02 35.50
CA LYS A 537 24.31 -22.18 35.17
C LYS A 537 23.81 -23.44 35.87
N LEU A 538 23.59 -23.35 37.19
CA LEU A 538 23.10 -24.47 37.99
C LEU A 538 21.70 -24.89 37.51
N LEU A 539 20.83 -23.94 37.13
CA LEU A 539 19.52 -24.27 36.57
C LEU A 539 19.65 -25.05 35.27
N LEU A 540 20.57 -24.64 34.36
CA LEU A 540 20.78 -25.36 33.10
C LEU A 540 21.23 -26.80 33.37
N GLU A 541 22.15 -27.01 34.31
CA GLU A 541 22.62 -28.34 34.74
C GLU A 541 21.47 -29.17 35.37
N THR A 542 20.61 -28.52 36.18
CA THR A 542 19.44 -29.19 36.78
C THR A 542 18.40 -29.61 35.73
N LEU A 543 18.17 -28.74 34.74
CA LEU A 543 17.21 -29.02 33.66
C LEU A 543 17.71 -30.06 32.65
N ASP A 544 19.02 -30.35 32.59
CA ASP A 544 19.56 -31.40 31.73
C ASP A 544 18.96 -32.79 32.04
N LYS A 545 18.48 -33.02 33.26
CA LYS A 545 17.74 -34.24 33.65
C LYS A 545 16.46 -34.42 32.84
N TYR A 546 15.81 -33.33 32.47
CA TYR A 546 14.54 -33.29 31.74
C TYR A 546 14.73 -32.94 30.25
N LYS A 547 15.96 -33.00 29.76
CA LYS A 547 16.29 -32.61 28.41
C LYS A 547 15.68 -33.57 27.39
N GLN A 548 14.90 -33.00 26.49
CA GLN A 548 14.44 -33.67 25.28
C GLN A 548 15.46 -33.49 24.14
N GLU A 549 15.62 -34.49 23.27
CA GLU A 549 16.43 -34.35 22.05
C GLU A 549 15.83 -33.32 21.10
N SER A 550 16.34 -32.09 21.20
CA SER A 550 15.87 -30.97 20.39
C SER A 550 17.01 -30.01 20.06
N HIS A 551 17.05 -29.55 18.81
CA HIS A 551 17.97 -28.48 18.38
C HIS A 551 17.71 -27.14 19.10
N ALA A 552 16.53 -26.94 19.68
CA ALA A 552 16.14 -25.73 20.40
C ALA A 552 16.62 -25.69 21.87
N TRP A 553 17.34 -26.71 22.35
CA TRP A 553 17.90 -26.71 23.72
C TRP A 553 19.02 -25.69 23.86
N PRO A 554 19.00 -24.79 24.87
CA PRO A 554 20.01 -23.76 25.04
C PRO A 554 21.37 -24.35 25.39
N LYS A 555 22.42 -23.95 24.66
CA LYS A 555 23.79 -24.41 24.86
C LYS A 555 24.57 -23.61 25.91
N SER A 556 23.97 -22.58 26.46
CA SER A 556 24.62 -21.67 27.41
C SER A 556 23.64 -21.10 28.43
N PRO A 557 24.14 -20.71 29.65
CA PRO A 557 23.32 -20.04 30.65
C PRO A 557 22.65 -18.76 30.14
N ARG A 558 23.33 -18.01 29.25
CA ARG A 558 22.77 -16.81 28.62
C ARG A 558 21.57 -17.17 27.72
N GLY A 559 21.73 -18.18 26.87
CA GLY A 559 20.64 -18.67 26.01
C GLY A 559 19.44 -19.18 26.81
N LEU A 560 19.69 -19.89 27.94
CA LEU A 560 18.62 -20.30 28.87
C LEU A 560 17.90 -19.08 29.44
N GLY A 561 18.64 -18.06 29.88
CA GLY A 561 18.06 -16.85 30.44
C GLY A 561 17.18 -16.09 29.42
N ASP A 562 17.59 -16.06 28.16
CA ASP A 562 16.81 -15.40 27.09
C ASP A 562 15.52 -16.18 26.79
N VAL A 563 15.54 -17.52 26.79
CA VAL A 563 14.35 -18.34 26.63
C VAL A 563 13.40 -18.19 27.82
N LEU A 564 13.91 -18.26 29.05
CA LEU A 564 13.09 -18.14 30.26
C LEU A 564 12.42 -16.77 30.36
N ARG A 565 13.11 -15.67 30.06
CA ARG A 565 12.50 -14.32 30.06
C ARG A 565 11.33 -14.22 29.09
N ARG A 566 11.44 -14.84 27.92
CA ARG A 566 10.35 -14.85 26.93
C ARG A 566 9.15 -15.68 27.37
N GLN A 567 9.39 -16.74 28.14
CA GLN A 567 8.35 -17.67 28.56
C GLN A 567 7.83 -17.42 29.99
N GLN A 568 8.50 -16.55 30.73
CA GLN A 568 8.15 -16.20 32.11
C GLN A 568 6.65 -15.86 32.28
N PRO A 569 6.04 -15.00 31.41
CA PRO A 569 4.63 -14.68 31.58
C PRO A 569 3.71 -15.86 31.30
N ALA A 570 4.04 -16.71 30.30
CA ALA A 570 3.27 -17.91 29.99
C ALA A 570 3.37 -18.96 31.12
N LEU A 571 4.55 -19.16 31.69
CA LEU A 571 4.75 -20.03 32.86
C LEU A 571 4.02 -19.48 34.09
N SER A 572 4.01 -18.14 34.25
CA SER A 572 3.27 -17.49 35.33
C SER A 572 1.75 -17.73 35.24
N SER A 573 1.17 -17.78 34.05
CA SER A 573 -0.26 -18.12 33.86
C SER A 573 -0.60 -19.55 34.30
N LEU A 574 0.41 -20.44 34.31
CA LEU A 574 0.30 -21.82 34.86
C LEU A 574 0.66 -21.91 36.36
N GLY A 575 0.86 -20.78 37.03
CA GLY A 575 1.21 -20.75 38.45
C GLY A 575 2.70 -20.99 38.72
N ILE A 576 3.57 -20.91 37.70
CA ILE A 576 5.02 -21.06 37.85
C ILE A 576 5.68 -19.69 37.76
N HIS A 577 6.10 -19.16 38.90
CA HIS A 577 6.76 -17.85 38.96
C HIS A 577 8.27 -17.99 38.88
N ILE A 578 8.89 -17.27 37.95
CA ILE A 578 10.33 -17.25 37.74
C ILE A 578 10.83 -15.83 37.98
N GLU A 579 11.72 -15.67 38.94
CA GLU A 579 12.42 -14.41 39.24
C GLU A 579 13.86 -14.51 38.73
N ILE A 580 14.28 -13.58 37.86
CA ILE A 580 15.65 -13.55 37.30
C ILE A 580 16.32 -12.27 37.74
N SER A 581 17.43 -12.38 38.50
CA SER A 581 18.19 -11.23 38.99
C SER A 581 18.92 -10.49 37.87
N LYS A 582 19.30 -9.24 38.17
CA LYS A 582 20.29 -8.53 37.33
C LYS A 582 21.66 -9.25 37.39
N PRO A 583 22.49 -9.14 36.34
CA PRO A 583 23.83 -9.72 36.34
C PRO A 583 24.64 -9.20 37.51
N GLY A 584 25.15 -10.10 38.34
CA GLY A 584 26.02 -9.80 39.47
C GLY A 584 27.40 -10.47 39.37
N ARG A 585 28.31 -10.25 40.34
CA ARG A 585 29.65 -10.86 40.35
C ARG A 585 29.63 -12.39 40.36
N GLN A 586 28.57 -13.01 40.87
CA GLN A 586 28.38 -14.49 40.93
C GLN A 586 27.51 -15.01 39.78
N GLY A 587 27.17 -14.19 38.78
CA GLY A 587 26.29 -14.52 37.68
C GLY A 587 24.84 -14.04 37.87
N ILE A 588 23.92 -14.60 37.10
CA ILE A 588 22.48 -14.31 37.15
C ILE A 588 21.84 -15.37 38.04
N ASN A 589 21.17 -14.95 39.13
CA ASN A 589 20.41 -15.85 39.98
C ASN A 589 18.98 -16.00 39.48
N VAL A 590 18.43 -17.21 39.68
CA VAL A 590 17.06 -17.59 39.29
C VAL A 590 16.39 -18.21 40.50
N VAL A 591 15.14 -17.83 40.69
CA VAL A 591 14.24 -18.44 41.68
C VAL A 591 12.99 -18.90 40.96
N ILE A 592 12.61 -20.16 41.15
CA ILE A 592 11.39 -20.75 40.63
C ILE A 592 10.47 -21.11 41.79
N LYS A 593 9.23 -20.59 41.75
CA LYS A 593 8.23 -20.79 42.78
C LYS A 593 6.94 -21.36 42.17
N LYS A 594 6.27 -22.26 42.84
CA LYS A 594 4.91 -22.74 42.53
C LYS A 594 3.92 -21.92 43.32
N ARG A 595 2.84 -21.45 42.71
CA ARG A 595 1.73 -20.75 43.39
C ARG A 595 0.61 -21.73 43.70
N GLU A 596 -0.04 -21.59 44.81
CA GLU A 596 -1.29 -22.31 45.07
C GLU A 596 -2.42 -21.72 44.21
N LEU A 597 -3.22 -22.58 43.59
CA LEU A 597 -4.43 -22.22 42.87
C LEU A 597 -5.45 -21.64 43.85
N GLY A 598 -5.47 -20.31 44.07
CA GLY A 598 -6.43 -19.67 44.99
C GLY A 598 -6.15 -18.19 45.29
N GLU A 599 -4.94 -17.70 45.14
CA GLU A 599 -4.66 -16.28 45.40
C GLU A 599 -4.86 -15.44 44.15
N ARG A 600 -5.82 -14.51 44.18
CA ARG A 600 -5.99 -13.46 43.15
C ARG A 600 -4.74 -12.63 43.07
N CYS A 601 -4.32 -12.29 41.86
CA CYS A 601 -3.29 -11.27 41.62
C CYS A 601 -3.78 -9.94 42.21
N GLU A 602 -3.24 -9.52 43.33
CA GLU A 602 -3.11 -8.11 43.63
C GLU A 602 -1.88 -7.66 42.79
N ASP A 603 -2.15 -7.18 41.59
CA ASP A 603 -1.14 -6.49 40.79
C ASP A 603 -0.70 -5.28 41.61
N GLY A 604 0.52 -5.36 42.13
CA GLY A 604 1.21 -4.25 42.79
C GLY A 604 1.27 -3.09 41.79
N LEU A 605 0.40 -2.13 42.02
CA LEU A 605 0.56 -0.78 41.49
C LEU A 605 1.83 -0.21 42.12
N ASP A 606 2.90 -0.21 41.37
CA ASP A 606 4.13 0.54 41.70
C ASP A 606 3.76 2.03 41.75
N GLU A 607 3.60 2.54 42.98
CA GLU A 607 3.51 3.95 43.27
C GLU A 607 4.87 4.61 42.93
N LYS A 608 5.12 4.90 41.67
CA LYS A 608 6.04 5.94 41.18
C LYS A 608 5.93 6.07 39.68
N SER A 609 4.84 6.69 39.22
CA SER A 609 4.78 7.34 37.90
C SER A 609 4.42 8.80 38.07
N PRO A 610 5.11 9.72 37.40
CA PRO A 610 4.86 11.15 37.53
C PRO A 610 3.52 11.56 36.96
N GLU A 611 2.90 12.51 37.62
CA GLU A 611 1.62 13.16 37.42
C GLU A 611 1.14 13.23 35.95
N ARG A 612 0.05 12.56 35.65
CA ARG A 612 -0.79 12.85 34.48
C ARG A 612 -1.47 14.20 34.68
N LYS A 613 -1.07 15.20 33.91
CA LYS A 613 -1.84 16.42 33.72
C LYS A 613 -3.18 16.08 33.07
N VAL A 614 -4.23 16.19 33.84
CA VAL A 614 -5.63 16.12 33.39
C VAL A 614 -5.90 17.33 32.51
N TYR A 615 -6.04 17.15 31.21
CA TYR A 615 -6.67 18.15 30.36
C TYR A 615 -8.19 18.08 30.58
N GLN A 616 -8.71 19.03 31.36
CA GLN A 616 -10.13 19.31 31.42
C GLN A 616 -10.55 19.93 30.08
N SER A 617 -11.50 19.32 29.41
CA SER A 617 -12.19 19.85 28.25
C SER A 617 -12.98 21.09 28.66
N ALA A 618 -12.62 22.24 28.13
CA ALA A 618 -13.39 23.45 28.22
C ALA A 618 -14.70 23.29 27.45
N SER A 619 -15.81 23.38 28.15
CA SER A 619 -17.15 23.53 27.59
C SER A 619 -17.26 24.89 26.87
N VAL A 620 -17.48 24.85 25.57
CA VAL A 620 -17.84 26.04 24.79
C VAL A 620 -19.35 26.27 24.97
N THR A 621 -19.69 27.29 25.74
CA THR A 621 -21.03 27.85 25.81
C THR A 621 -21.38 28.55 24.53
N SER A 622 -22.50 28.17 23.94
CA SER A 622 -23.16 28.83 22.83
C SER A 622 -23.62 30.23 23.22
N ASN A 623 -23.13 31.25 22.54
CA ASN A 623 -23.79 32.55 22.50
C ASN A 623 -24.38 32.78 21.10
N THR A 624 -25.70 32.79 21.09
CA THR A 624 -26.56 33.21 19.99
C THR A 624 -26.45 34.75 19.87
N VAL A 625 -26.05 35.25 18.73
CA VAL A 625 -26.36 36.63 18.33
C VAL A 625 -27.12 36.60 17.00
N ARG A 626 -28.36 37.10 17.09
CA ARG A 626 -29.18 37.53 15.94
C ARG A 626 -28.56 38.79 15.32
N ILE A 627 -28.34 38.83 14.04
CA ILE A 627 -28.95 39.79 13.09
C ILE A 627 -28.77 39.16 11.69
#